data_5f3e3e465bacb195d0f04dc475db4c7f
#
_entry.id   5f3e3e465bacb195d0f04dc475db4c7f
#
_cell.length_a   1.000
_cell.length_b   1.000
_cell.length_c   1.000
_cell.angle_alpha   90.00
_cell.angle_beta   90.00
_cell.angle_gamma   90.00
#
_symmetry.space_group_name_H-M   'P 1'
#
loop_
_entity.id
_entity.type
_entity.pdbx_description
1 polymer ?
#
loop_
_entity_poly.entity_id
_entity_poly.type
_entity_poly.pdbx_seq_one_letter_code
_entity_poly.pdbx_strand_id
1 'polypeptide(L)'
;MQDWLQALRLDTSATDMDRACDVWDNDNCCNYSSDGTKLLDAENYPSEVHVKDGTRIICDGAFAFQPYMAEDRKIGEDIPEEERASFLDKIFLPQSITHIGREAFRECGWLKSIRLPKDLVFMGDGAFFGCWELRSVSCPAGLIAIGDGAFEECFSLSKVKFNKGLKAIGAGAFLACESLEEIILPAGLEFIGDDAFYGASLKRIFVPQGARERLSGLLPENLRRKIRNIR
;
A
#
# COMPACT_ATOMS: atom_id res chain seq x y z
N MET A 1 -17.58 -9.77 3.22
CA MET A 1 -16.63 -8.89 3.96
C MET A 1 -17.20 -8.71 5.36
N GLN A 2 -16.39 -8.86 6.40
CA GLN A 2 -16.91 -8.76 7.77
C GLN A 2 -17.28 -7.30 8.07
N ASP A 3 -18.42 -7.08 8.75
CA ASP A 3 -18.98 -5.73 9.01
C ASP A 3 -17.97 -4.78 9.70
N TRP A 4 -17.11 -5.31 10.56
CA TRP A 4 -16.07 -4.53 11.23
C TRP A 4 -14.98 -3.99 10.27
N LEU A 5 -14.72 -4.68 9.15
CA LEU A 5 -13.77 -4.24 8.14
C LEU A 5 -14.31 -3.02 7.38
N GLN A 6 -15.62 -2.97 7.12
CA GLN A 6 -16.25 -1.78 6.54
C GLN A 6 -16.19 -0.58 7.50
N ALA A 7 -16.32 -0.80 8.80
CA ALA A 7 -16.23 0.26 9.80
C ALA A 7 -14.83 0.89 9.91
N LEU A 8 -13.78 0.19 9.47
CA LEU A 8 -12.41 0.73 9.41
C LEU A 8 -12.13 1.54 8.16
N ARG A 9 -12.95 1.38 7.11
CA ARG A 9 -12.85 2.14 5.87
C ARG A 9 -13.44 3.53 6.12
N LEU A 10 -12.60 4.47 6.54
CA LEU A 10 -12.98 5.88 6.49
C LEU A 10 -13.21 6.28 5.03
N ASP A 11 -14.06 7.26 4.83
CA ASP A 11 -14.12 7.97 3.55
C ASP A 11 -12.81 8.76 3.41
N THR A 12 -11.94 8.26 2.57
CA THR A 12 -10.64 8.87 2.25
C THR A 12 -10.70 9.74 1.01
N SER A 13 -11.88 9.88 0.38
CA SER A 13 -12.05 10.77 -0.76
C SER A 13 -11.92 12.25 -0.36
N ALA A 14 -11.38 13.05 -1.27
CA ALA A 14 -11.41 14.49 -1.14
C ALA A 14 -12.83 14.98 -1.48
N THR A 15 -13.50 15.65 -0.54
CA THR A 15 -14.83 16.22 -0.74
C THR A 15 -14.77 17.52 -1.53
N ASP A 16 -15.90 17.98 -2.09
CA ASP A 16 -15.99 19.30 -2.73
C ASP A 16 -15.62 20.42 -1.77
N MET A 17 -15.92 20.28 -0.47
CA MET A 17 -15.56 21.24 0.57
C MET A 17 -14.05 21.28 0.80
N ASP A 18 -13.39 20.12 0.80
CA ASP A 18 -11.93 20.05 0.93
C ASP A 18 -11.25 20.77 -0.24
N ARG A 19 -11.77 20.60 -1.48
CA ARG A 19 -11.23 21.24 -2.70
C ARG A 19 -11.58 22.71 -2.85
N ALA A 20 -12.70 23.16 -2.28
CA ALA A 20 -13.14 24.57 -2.36
C ALA A 20 -12.25 25.53 -1.57
N CYS A 21 -11.52 25.03 -0.57
CA CYS A 21 -10.68 25.81 0.33
C CYS A 21 -9.29 25.18 0.52
N ASP A 22 -8.78 24.51 -0.50
CA ASP A 22 -7.50 23.81 -0.46
C ASP A 22 -6.31 24.77 -0.34
N VAL A 23 -5.19 24.23 0.13
CA VAL A 23 -3.93 24.98 0.34
C VAL A 23 -2.81 24.27 -0.41
N TRP A 24 -2.30 24.96 -1.43
CA TRP A 24 -1.19 24.47 -2.23
C TRP A 24 0.16 24.60 -1.53
N ASP A 25 0.94 23.54 -1.57
CA ASP A 25 2.33 23.51 -1.10
C ASP A 25 3.27 23.53 -2.32
N ASN A 26 3.90 24.70 -2.56
CA ASN A 26 4.79 24.86 -3.70
C ASN A 26 6.08 24.01 -3.63
N ASP A 27 6.55 23.69 -2.42
CA ASP A 27 7.83 22.99 -2.25
C ASP A 27 7.68 21.48 -2.58
N ASN A 28 6.50 20.92 -2.28
CA ASN A 28 6.22 19.50 -2.50
C ASN A 28 5.18 19.24 -3.60
N CYS A 29 4.68 20.31 -4.23
CA CYS A 29 3.64 20.23 -5.26
C CYS A 29 2.41 19.43 -4.80
N CYS A 30 1.96 19.65 -3.57
CA CYS A 30 0.88 18.93 -2.92
C CYS A 30 -0.23 19.88 -2.51
N ASN A 31 -1.46 19.40 -2.64
CA ASN A 31 -2.67 20.11 -2.27
C ASN A 31 -3.24 19.55 -0.97
N TYR A 32 -3.56 20.40 -0.02
CA TYR A 32 -4.06 20.02 1.30
C TYR A 32 -5.44 20.62 1.57
N SER A 33 -6.24 19.95 2.41
CA SER A 33 -7.43 20.57 3.00
C SER A 33 -7.05 21.83 3.79
N SER A 34 -7.99 22.77 3.94
CA SER A 34 -7.76 24.07 4.62
C SER A 34 -7.24 23.92 6.05
N ASP A 35 -7.60 22.83 6.74
CA ASP A 35 -7.12 22.51 8.09
C ASP A 35 -5.79 21.72 8.10
N GLY A 36 -5.26 21.38 6.91
CA GLY A 36 -4.02 20.63 6.72
C GLY A 36 -4.07 19.15 7.14
N THR A 37 -5.24 18.63 7.49
CA THR A 37 -5.36 17.25 7.99
C THR A 37 -5.42 16.21 6.88
N LYS A 38 -5.76 16.61 5.65
CA LYS A 38 -5.83 15.74 4.48
C LYS A 38 -4.84 16.22 3.41
N LEU A 39 -4.09 15.31 2.80
CA LEU A 39 -3.42 15.52 1.53
C LEU A 39 -4.38 15.07 0.43
N LEU A 40 -4.84 16.01 -0.39
CA LEU A 40 -5.91 15.80 -1.36
C LEU A 40 -5.38 15.17 -2.65
N ASP A 41 -4.36 15.80 -3.21
CA ASP A 41 -3.67 15.37 -4.43
C ASP A 41 -2.27 15.99 -4.51
N ALA A 42 -1.47 15.49 -5.45
CA ALA A 42 -0.16 16.03 -5.78
C ALA A 42 0.03 16.01 -7.30
N GLU A 43 0.53 17.11 -7.85
CA GLU A 43 0.75 17.27 -9.28
C GLU A 43 2.17 17.74 -9.55
N ASN A 44 2.83 17.16 -10.57
CA ASN A 44 4.19 17.53 -10.96
C ASN A 44 5.18 17.58 -9.78
N TYR A 45 4.99 16.66 -8.83
CA TYR A 45 5.78 16.61 -7.60
C TYR A 45 7.25 16.23 -7.88
N PRO A 46 8.18 16.69 -7.02
CA PRO A 46 9.58 16.30 -7.12
C PRO A 46 9.76 14.80 -6.83
N SER A 47 10.91 14.25 -7.22
CA SER A 47 11.23 12.84 -6.95
C SER A 47 11.27 12.49 -5.45
N GLU A 48 11.43 13.49 -4.59
CA GLU A 48 11.39 13.37 -3.14
C GLU A 48 10.35 14.32 -2.55
N VAL A 49 9.35 13.78 -1.86
CA VAL A 49 8.22 14.53 -1.28
C VAL A 49 8.22 14.42 0.24
N HIS A 50 8.02 15.53 0.93
CA HIS A 50 7.83 15.61 2.37
C HIS A 50 6.40 16.03 2.70
N VAL A 51 5.58 15.08 3.14
CA VAL A 51 4.20 15.37 3.55
C VAL A 51 4.20 16.16 4.86
N LYS A 52 3.39 17.22 4.92
CA LYS A 52 3.31 18.13 6.09
C LYS A 52 2.97 17.40 7.38
N ASP A 53 3.63 17.82 8.46
CA ASP A 53 3.27 17.39 9.81
C ASP A 53 1.82 17.78 10.15
N GLY A 54 1.13 16.87 10.84
CA GLY A 54 -0.29 17.05 11.15
C GLY A 54 -1.25 16.41 10.14
N THR A 55 -0.79 16.08 8.93
CA THR A 55 -1.60 15.32 7.97
C THR A 55 -1.98 13.96 8.55
N ARG A 56 -3.25 13.62 8.49
CA ARG A 56 -3.82 12.37 9.01
C ARG A 56 -4.28 11.41 7.93
N ILE A 57 -4.65 11.92 6.78
CA ILE A 57 -5.20 11.16 5.66
C ILE A 57 -4.45 11.51 4.38
N ILE A 58 -3.95 10.50 3.69
CA ILE A 58 -3.60 10.60 2.26
C ILE A 58 -4.87 10.21 1.50
N CYS A 59 -5.42 11.11 0.72
CA CYS A 59 -6.67 10.88 0.01
C CYS A 59 -6.54 9.87 -1.13
N ASP A 60 -7.70 9.44 -1.66
CA ASP A 60 -7.77 8.52 -2.78
C ASP A 60 -7.06 9.11 -3.99
N GLY A 61 -6.19 8.33 -4.60
CA GLY A 61 -5.43 8.70 -5.79
C GLY A 61 -4.42 9.83 -5.60
N ALA A 62 -4.11 10.27 -4.38
CA ALA A 62 -3.35 11.50 -4.11
C ALA A 62 -2.00 11.59 -4.84
N PHE A 63 -1.30 10.49 -5.02
CA PHE A 63 -0.05 10.39 -5.78
C PHE A 63 -0.17 9.41 -6.95
N ALA A 64 -1.41 9.03 -7.32
CA ALA A 64 -1.58 8.10 -8.42
C ALA A 64 -0.90 8.65 -9.67
N PHE A 65 0.08 7.90 -10.16
CA PHE A 65 0.72 8.26 -11.42
C PHE A 65 -0.32 8.13 -12.53
N GLN A 66 -0.67 9.25 -13.12
CA GLN A 66 -1.35 9.25 -14.39
C GLN A 66 -0.27 9.34 -15.46
N PRO A 67 0.04 8.26 -16.16
CA PRO A 67 0.90 8.38 -17.32
C PRO A 67 0.22 9.39 -18.24
N TYR A 68 0.81 10.55 -18.37
CA TYR A 68 0.44 11.46 -19.45
C TYR A 68 0.53 10.60 -20.71
N MET A 69 -0.60 10.39 -21.35
CA MET A 69 -0.87 9.48 -22.44
C MET A 69 0.30 9.37 -23.43
N ALA A 70 1.32 8.64 -23.07
CA ALA A 70 2.25 8.10 -24.04
C ALA A 70 1.61 6.79 -24.53
N GLU A 71 0.62 6.92 -25.41
CA GLU A 71 -0.09 5.81 -26.04
C GLU A 71 0.85 4.79 -26.75
N ASP A 72 2.17 5.05 -26.78
CA ASP A 72 3.16 4.31 -27.55
C ASP A 72 4.37 3.78 -26.75
N ARG A 73 4.47 3.99 -25.42
CA ARG A 73 5.64 3.51 -24.67
C ARG A 73 5.44 2.11 -24.09
N LYS A 74 6.31 1.19 -24.49
CA LYS A 74 6.37 -0.17 -23.95
C LYS A 74 7.03 -0.16 -22.56
N ILE A 75 6.51 -0.98 -21.66
CA ILE A 75 7.14 -1.26 -20.37
C ILE A 75 8.60 -1.68 -20.62
N GLY A 76 9.58 -0.95 -20.09
CA GLY A 76 11.00 -1.24 -20.23
C GLY A 76 11.79 -0.33 -21.16
N GLU A 77 11.19 0.69 -21.79
CA GLU A 77 11.96 1.69 -22.52
C GLU A 77 12.69 2.65 -21.56
N ASP A 78 13.95 2.98 -21.89
CA ASP A 78 14.74 3.95 -21.11
C ASP A 78 14.06 5.32 -21.13
N ILE A 79 13.60 5.73 -19.95
CA ILE A 79 12.99 7.07 -19.76
C ILE A 79 14.13 8.09 -19.63
N PRO A 80 14.13 9.16 -20.43
CA PRO A 80 15.11 10.23 -20.32
C PRO A 80 15.20 10.78 -18.88
N GLU A 81 16.41 11.13 -18.45
CA GLU A 81 16.64 11.56 -17.05
C GLU A 81 15.84 12.82 -16.68
N GLU A 82 15.60 13.70 -17.64
CA GLU A 82 14.73 14.88 -17.50
C GLU A 82 13.25 14.53 -17.26
N GLU A 83 12.76 13.41 -17.77
CA GLU A 83 11.39 12.94 -17.53
C GLU A 83 11.29 12.14 -16.20
N ARG A 84 12.42 11.59 -15.72
CA ARG A 84 12.49 10.88 -14.41
C ARG A 84 12.27 11.83 -13.23
N ALA A 85 12.51 13.13 -13.39
CA ALA A 85 12.31 14.12 -12.34
C ALA A 85 10.85 14.24 -11.87
N SER A 86 9.89 13.68 -12.63
CA SER A 86 8.47 13.65 -12.28
C SER A 86 8.04 12.33 -11.60
N PHE A 87 8.96 11.43 -11.25
CA PHE A 87 8.64 10.14 -10.65
C PHE A 87 8.99 10.11 -9.16
N LEU A 88 8.04 9.68 -8.36
CA LEU A 88 8.21 9.58 -6.92
C LEU A 88 9.24 8.50 -6.54
N ASP A 89 10.43 8.91 -6.17
CA ASP A 89 11.51 8.03 -5.69
C ASP A 89 11.42 7.79 -4.19
N LYS A 90 11.08 8.85 -3.45
CA LYS A 90 11.00 8.84 -1.99
C LYS A 90 9.84 9.68 -1.49
N ILE A 91 9.20 9.20 -0.44
CA ILE A 91 8.21 9.96 0.29
C ILE A 91 8.44 9.85 1.79
N PHE A 92 8.35 10.98 2.48
CA PHE A 92 8.44 11.08 3.93
C PHE A 92 7.05 11.37 4.49
N LEU A 93 6.49 10.40 5.17
CA LEU A 93 5.16 10.46 5.77
C LEU A 93 5.28 10.82 7.27
N PRO A 94 4.55 11.84 7.76
CA PRO A 94 4.52 12.15 9.18
C PRO A 94 3.84 11.04 9.99
N GLN A 95 4.21 10.93 11.27
CA GLN A 95 3.69 9.86 12.13
C GLN A 95 2.20 10.00 12.47
N SER A 96 1.62 11.17 12.19
CA SER A 96 0.18 11.49 12.39
C SER A 96 -0.76 10.78 11.40
N ILE A 97 -0.25 10.23 10.28
CA ILE A 97 -1.09 9.57 9.28
C ILE A 97 -1.69 8.30 9.85
N THR A 98 -3.01 8.23 9.77
CA THR A 98 -3.83 7.10 10.22
C THR A 98 -4.44 6.30 9.08
N HIS A 99 -4.64 6.92 7.91
CA HIS A 99 -5.24 6.29 6.74
C HIS A 99 -4.51 6.67 5.46
N ILE A 100 -4.31 5.67 4.61
CA ILE A 100 -3.88 5.82 3.22
C ILE A 100 -5.06 5.40 2.36
N GLY A 101 -5.50 6.28 1.49
CA GLY A 101 -6.68 6.13 0.64
C GLY A 101 -6.54 5.07 -0.45
N ARG A 102 -7.62 4.86 -1.14
CA ARG A 102 -7.68 3.97 -2.30
C ARG A 102 -6.76 4.50 -3.40
N GLU A 103 -5.94 3.63 -3.97
CA GLU A 103 -5.05 3.96 -5.09
C GLU A 103 -4.12 5.15 -4.81
N ALA A 104 -3.88 5.50 -3.55
CA ALA A 104 -3.15 6.71 -3.16
C ALA A 104 -1.74 6.82 -3.76
N PHE A 105 -1.06 5.69 -3.99
CA PHE A 105 0.25 5.58 -4.64
C PHE A 105 0.22 4.64 -5.85
N ARG A 106 -0.93 4.58 -6.52
CA ARG A 106 -1.07 3.73 -7.70
C ARG A 106 -0.03 4.09 -8.75
N GLU A 107 0.64 3.07 -9.27
CA GLU A 107 1.66 3.16 -10.33
C GLU A 107 2.84 4.08 -9.99
N CYS A 108 3.10 4.35 -8.68
CA CYS A 108 4.36 4.94 -8.26
C CYS A 108 5.52 3.94 -8.44
N GLY A 109 5.78 3.57 -9.69
CA GLY A 109 6.66 2.47 -10.08
C GLY A 109 8.11 2.60 -9.61
N TRP A 110 8.59 3.82 -9.39
CA TRP A 110 9.97 4.10 -8.95
C TRP A 110 10.15 4.14 -7.43
N LEU A 111 9.06 4.04 -6.68
CA LEU A 111 9.11 4.04 -5.21
C LEU A 111 9.75 2.76 -4.68
N LYS A 112 11.03 2.84 -4.29
CA LYS A 112 11.82 1.66 -3.87
C LYS A 112 11.55 1.21 -2.44
N SER A 113 11.15 2.14 -1.58
CA SER A 113 10.86 1.88 -0.18
C SER A 113 9.94 2.95 0.40
N ILE A 114 9.14 2.55 1.37
CA ILE A 114 8.29 3.46 2.13
C ILE A 114 8.36 3.12 3.62
N ARG A 115 8.45 4.16 4.46
CA ARG A 115 8.30 4.01 5.90
C ARG A 115 6.86 4.35 6.28
N LEU A 116 6.06 3.33 6.53
CA LEU A 116 4.68 3.52 6.97
C LEU A 116 4.62 4.10 8.38
N PRO A 117 3.74 5.10 8.64
CA PRO A 117 3.57 5.74 9.95
C PRO A 117 3.10 4.75 11.02
N LYS A 118 3.56 4.95 12.26
CA LYS A 118 3.24 4.02 13.37
C LYS A 118 1.74 3.96 13.71
N ASP A 119 1.04 5.07 13.50
CA ASP A 119 -0.39 5.25 13.81
C ASP A 119 -1.31 4.88 12.64
N LEU A 120 -0.75 4.35 11.53
CA LEU A 120 -1.52 3.88 10.38
C LEU A 120 -2.40 2.69 10.80
N VAL A 121 -3.71 2.84 10.60
CA VAL A 121 -4.74 1.84 10.96
C VAL A 121 -5.23 1.06 9.75
N PHE A 122 -5.38 1.75 8.63
CA PHE A 122 -5.95 1.19 7.41
C PHE A 122 -5.17 1.64 6.16
N MET A 123 -5.03 0.70 5.22
CA MET A 123 -4.48 0.91 3.89
C MET A 123 -5.55 0.55 2.87
N GLY A 124 -5.89 1.50 2.01
CA GLY A 124 -6.98 1.40 1.03
C GLY A 124 -6.72 0.39 -0.08
N ASP A 125 -7.79 0.12 -0.82
CA ASP A 125 -7.73 -0.79 -1.97
C ASP A 125 -6.78 -0.21 -3.03
N GLY A 126 -5.92 -1.03 -3.62
CA GLY A 126 -4.95 -0.61 -4.62
C GLY A 126 -3.94 0.45 -4.16
N ALA A 127 -3.80 0.70 -2.84
CA ALA A 127 -3.02 1.83 -2.33
C ALA A 127 -1.59 1.94 -2.90
N PHE A 128 -0.95 0.81 -3.20
CA PHE A 128 0.38 0.70 -3.83
C PHE A 128 0.34 -0.20 -5.08
N PHE A 129 -0.82 -0.27 -5.75
CA PHE A 129 -0.92 -1.02 -7.01
C PHE A 129 0.14 -0.57 -8.00
N GLY A 130 0.86 -1.49 -8.62
CA GLY A 130 1.86 -1.16 -9.64
C GLY A 130 3.09 -0.40 -9.13
N CYS A 131 3.42 -0.49 -7.84
CA CYS A 131 4.70 0.02 -7.33
C CYS A 131 5.82 -0.99 -7.63
N TRP A 132 6.24 -1.07 -8.88
CA TRP A 132 7.09 -2.16 -9.42
C TRP A 132 8.44 -2.30 -8.73
N GLU A 133 9.07 -1.18 -8.32
CA GLU A 133 10.39 -1.14 -7.67
C GLU A 133 10.32 -1.30 -6.14
N LEU A 134 9.12 -1.34 -5.55
CA LEU A 134 8.97 -1.44 -4.09
C LEU A 134 9.49 -2.79 -3.58
N ARG A 135 10.56 -2.76 -2.78
CA ARG A 135 11.30 -3.97 -2.38
C ARG A 135 10.87 -4.56 -1.04
N SER A 136 10.42 -3.70 -0.13
CA SER A 136 10.05 -4.16 1.21
C SER A 136 9.00 -3.25 1.86
N VAL A 137 8.12 -3.86 2.64
CA VAL A 137 7.12 -3.16 3.46
C VAL A 137 7.12 -3.74 4.86
N SER A 138 7.12 -2.85 5.86
CA SER A 138 6.89 -3.21 7.26
C SER A 138 5.58 -2.60 7.74
N CYS A 139 4.60 -3.46 8.03
CA CYS A 139 3.32 -3.04 8.57
C CYS A 139 3.51 -2.53 10.01
N PRO A 140 3.11 -1.29 10.31
CA PRO A 140 3.23 -0.72 11.65
C PRO A 140 2.27 -1.41 12.63
N ALA A 141 2.53 -1.24 13.93
CA ALA A 141 1.78 -1.94 14.98
C ALA A 141 0.27 -1.63 14.99
N GLY A 142 -0.10 -0.43 14.54
CA GLY A 142 -1.49 0.02 14.44
C GLY A 142 -2.29 -0.54 13.27
N LEU A 143 -1.61 -1.07 12.22
CA LEU A 143 -2.30 -1.49 11.01
C LEU A 143 -3.16 -2.73 11.27
N ILE A 144 -4.48 -2.59 11.03
CA ILE A 144 -5.49 -3.62 11.28
C ILE A 144 -5.87 -4.34 9.98
N ALA A 145 -5.90 -3.61 8.85
CA ALA A 145 -6.30 -4.18 7.57
C ALA A 145 -5.49 -3.62 6.40
N ILE A 146 -5.27 -4.47 5.41
CA ILE A 146 -4.72 -4.17 4.09
C ILE A 146 -5.85 -4.37 3.09
N GLY A 147 -6.12 -3.36 2.26
CA GLY A 147 -7.20 -3.34 1.27
C GLY A 147 -7.01 -4.32 0.12
N ASP A 148 -8.03 -4.44 -0.71
CA ASP A 148 -8.01 -5.29 -1.90
C ASP A 148 -6.98 -4.75 -2.91
N GLY A 149 -6.15 -5.60 -3.52
CA GLY A 149 -5.12 -5.21 -4.48
C GLY A 149 -4.04 -4.25 -3.96
N ALA A 150 -3.93 -4.03 -2.63
CA ALA A 150 -3.11 -2.95 -2.07
C ALA A 150 -1.64 -2.96 -2.49
N PHE A 151 -1.07 -4.12 -2.80
CA PHE A 151 0.29 -4.32 -3.33
C PHE A 151 0.28 -5.19 -4.60
N GLU A 152 -0.83 -5.19 -5.33
CA GLU A 152 -0.91 -5.90 -6.61
C GLU A 152 0.13 -5.36 -7.58
N GLU A 153 0.78 -6.25 -8.33
CA GLU A 153 1.86 -5.94 -9.27
C GLU A 153 3.10 -5.24 -8.66
N CYS A 154 3.32 -5.38 -7.37
CA CYS A 154 4.60 -4.99 -6.77
C CYS A 154 5.68 -6.07 -7.07
N PHE A 155 6.15 -6.14 -8.32
CA PHE A 155 7.00 -7.23 -8.81
C PHE A 155 8.30 -7.43 -8.02
N SER A 156 8.91 -6.33 -7.53
CA SER A 156 10.15 -6.37 -6.74
C SER A 156 9.95 -6.63 -5.25
N LEU A 157 8.69 -6.72 -4.78
CA LEU A 157 8.39 -6.86 -3.35
C LEU A 157 8.80 -8.23 -2.84
N SER A 158 9.97 -8.28 -2.17
CA SER A 158 10.58 -9.52 -1.69
C SER A 158 10.40 -9.73 -0.18
N LYS A 159 10.10 -8.67 0.58
CA LYS A 159 9.95 -8.74 2.04
C LYS A 159 8.70 -8.00 2.50
N VAL A 160 7.82 -8.72 3.18
CA VAL A 160 6.67 -8.15 3.89
C VAL A 160 6.73 -8.57 5.34
N LYS A 161 6.75 -7.59 6.25
CA LYS A 161 6.68 -7.84 7.68
C LYS A 161 5.32 -7.42 8.20
N PHE A 162 4.45 -8.39 8.44
CA PHE A 162 3.16 -8.15 9.08
C PHE A 162 3.33 -7.88 10.57
N ASN A 163 2.51 -7.00 11.13
CA ASN A 163 2.42 -6.80 12.57
C ASN A 163 1.51 -7.85 13.23
N LYS A 164 1.58 -7.97 14.55
CA LYS A 164 0.80 -8.95 15.31
C LYS A 164 -0.70 -8.62 15.39
N GLY A 165 -1.07 -7.35 15.18
CA GLY A 165 -2.43 -6.82 15.24
C GLY A 165 -3.20 -6.92 13.93
N LEU A 166 -2.53 -7.28 12.81
CA LEU A 166 -3.19 -7.37 11.50
C LEU A 166 -4.30 -8.44 11.53
N LYS A 167 -5.50 -8.04 11.11
CA LYS A 167 -6.71 -8.87 11.12
C LYS A 167 -7.15 -9.31 9.72
N ALA A 168 -6.92 -8.47 8.71
CA ALA A 168 -7.38 -8.75 7.36
C ALA A 168 -6.34 -8.40 6.29
N ILE A 169 -6.29 -9.26 5.28
CA ILE A 169 -5.61 -9.05 4.00
C ILE A 169 -6.68 -9.18 2.91
N GLY A 170 -6.84 -8.14 2.11
CA GLY A 170 -7.85 -8.05 1.06
C GLY A 170 -7.62 -9.01 -0.11
N ALA A 171 -8.61 -9.09 -1.00
CA ALA A 171 -8.54 -9.87 -2.23
C ALA A 171 -7.43 -9.32 -3.13
N GLY A 172 -6.63 -10.20 -3.75
CA GLY A 172 -5.53 -9.80 -4.62
C GLY A 172 -4.45 -8.92 -3.97
N ALA A 173 -4.45 -8.73 -2.63
CA ALA A 173 -3.60 -7.74 -1.95
C ALA A 173 -2.10 -7.85 -2.28
N PHE A 174 -1.61 -9.02 -2.63
CA PHE A 174 -0.23 -9.32 -3.07
C PHE A 174 -0.24 -10.11 -4.40
N LEU A 175 -1.24 -9.88 -5.24
CA LEU A 175 -1.34 -10.51 -6.54
C LEU A 175 -0.15 -10.09 -7.39
N ALA A 176 0.48 -11.05 -8.07
CA ALA A 176 1.66 -10.86 -8.92
C ALA A 176 2.89 -10.24 -8.20
N CYS A 177 3.00 -10.37 -6.87
CA CYS A 177 4.25 -10.07 -6.17
C CYS A 177 5.31 -11.14 -6.44
N GLU A 178 5.88 -11.14 -7.64
CA GLU A 178 6.71 -12.23 -8.17
C GLU A 178 7.99 -12.49 -7.36
N SER A 179 8.53 -11.48 -6.68
CA SER A 179 9.72 -11.62 -5.82
C SER A 179 9.41 -12.08 -4.40
N LEU A 180 8.13 -12.23 -4.01
CA LEU A 180 7.73 -12.59 -2.65
C LEU A 180 7.81 -14.10 -2.45
N GLU A 181 8.89 -14.57 -1.81
CA GLU A 181 9.15 -15.99 -1.61
C GLU A 181 8.68 -16.51 -0.24
N GLU A 182 8.67 -15.65 0.76
CA GLU A 182 8.38 -16.03 2.15
C GLU A 182 7.53 -14.98 2.85
N ILE A 183 6.58 -15.46 3.64
CA ILE A 183 5.78 -14.61 4.54
C ILE A 183 5.63 -15.26 5.90
N ILE A 184 5.44 -14.41 6.92
CA ILE A 184 5.08 -14.82 8.27
C ILE A 184 3.69 -14.28 8.56
N LEU A 185 2.69 -15.16 8.64
CA LEU A 185 1.33 -14.76 8.96
C LEU A 185 1.16 -14.56 10.47
N PRO A 186 0.55 -13.45 10.92
CA PRO A 186 0.32 -13.21 12.33
C PRO A 186 -0.77 -14.14 12.89
N ALA A 187 -0.62 -14.54 14.15
CA ALA A 187 -1.59 -15.43 14.80
C ALA A 187 -3.00 -14.83 14.87
N GLY A 188 -3.11 -13.52 14.90
CA GLY A 188 -4.38 -12.79 14.98
C GLY A 188 -5.14 -12.60 13.67
N LEU A 189 -4.57 -13.04 12.53
CA LEU A 189 -5.19 -12.83 11.22
C LEU A 189 -6.50 -13.60 11.10
N GLU A 190 -7.56 -12.92 10.71
CA GLU A 190 -8.94 -13.45 10.69
C GLU A 190 -9.48 -13.64 9.26
N PHE A 191 -8.91 -12.89 8.29
CA PHE A 191 -9.38 -12.91 6.92
C PHE A 191 -8.21 -12.81 5.94
N ILE A 192 -8.28 -13.59 4.87
CA ILE A 192 -7.47 -13.47 3.66
C ILE A 192 -8.45 -13.55 2.48
N GLY A 193 -8.49 -12.51 1.67
CA GLY A 193 -9.35 -12.43 0.49
C GLY A 193 -8.90 -13.40 -0.62
N ASP A 194 -9.79 -13.59 -1.59
CA ASP A 194 -9.52 -14.43 -2.74
C ASP A 194 -8.32 -13.89 -3.52
N ASP A 195 -7.51 -14.81 -4.03
CA ASP A 195 -6.31 -14.51 -4.83
C ASP A 195 -5.29 -13.58 -4.17
N ALA A 196 -5.36 -13.36 -2.84
CA ALA A 196 -4.48 -12.44 -2.11
C ALA A 196 -2.98 -12.65 -2.39
N PHE A 197 -2.56 -13.85 -2.74
CA PHE A 197 -1.18 -14.22 -3.08
C PHE A 197 -1.07 -14.93 -4.44
N TYR A 198 -2.05 -14.74 -5.34
CA TYR A 198 -1.99 -15.34 -6.66
C TYR A 198 -0.83 -14.74 -7.47
N GLY A 199 -0.08 -15.55 -8.18
CA GLY A 199 1.10 -15.09 -8.92
C GLY A 199 2.34 -14.77 -8.06
N ALA A 200 2.22 -14.76 -6.73
CA ALA A 200 3.40 -14.63 -5.86
C ALA A 200 4.24 -15.91 -5.86
N SER A 201 5.57 -15.77 -5.86
CA SER A 201 6.52 -16.90 -5.89
C SER A 201 6.70 -17.59 -4.54
N LEU A 202 5.66 -17.59 -3.67
CA LEU A 202 5.77 -18.11 -2.31
C LEU A 202 6.28 -19.55 -2.28
N LYS A 203 7.38 -19.75 -1.56
CA LYS A 203 8.01 -21.06 -1.27
C LYS A 203 7.68 -21.53 0.15
N ARG A 204 7.59 -20.60 1.10
CA ARG A 204 7.36 -20.88 2.52
C ARG A 204 6.41 -19.86 3.15
N ILE A 205 5.45 -20.36 3.92
CA ILE A 205 4.52 -19.56 4.71
C ILE A 205 4.72 -19.96 6.16
N PHE A 206 5.26 -19.08 6.96
CA PHE A 206 5.48 -19.34 8.36
C PHE A 206 4.28 -18.93 9.20
N VAL A 207 3.88 -19.81 10.11
CA VAL A 207 2.76 -19.58 11.02
C VAL A 207 3.18 -19.89 12.45
N PRO A 208 2.68 -19.13 13.45
CA PRO A 208 2.91 -19.46 14.85
C PRO A 208 2.37 -20.83 15.23
N GLN A 209 3.10 -21.51 16.11
CA GLN A 209 2.64 -22.77 16.69
C GLN A 209 1.29 -22.55 17.39
N GLY A 210 0.30 -23.43 17.15
CA GLY A 210 -1.06 -23.27 17.65
C GLY A 210 -2.03 -22.48 16.76
N ALA A 211 -1.54 -21.70 15.79
CA ALA A 211 -2.38 -21.00 14.82
C ALA A 211 -2.49 -21.72 13.46
N ARG A 212 -1.75 -22.81 13.27
CA ARG A 212 -1.59 -23.50 11.97
C ARG A 212 -2.91 -23.93 11.35
N GLU A 213 -3.76 -24.61 12.10
CA GLU A 213 -5.02 -25.15 11.59
C GLU A 213 -5.93 -24.02 11.10
N ARG A 214 -6.14 -23.02 11.94
CA ARG A 214 -6.97 -21.86 11.62
C ARG A 214 -6.43 -21.06 10.43
N LEU A 215 -5.14 -20.72 10.42
CA LEU A 215 -4.53 -19.98 9.32
C LEU A 215 -4.46 -20.79 8.03
N SER A 216 -4.32 -22.12 8.13
CA SER A 216 -4.40 -23.00 6.97
C SER A 216 -5.80 -22.94 6.33
N GLY A 217 -6.85 -22.81 7.11
CA GLY A 217 -8.22 -22.66 6.62
C GLY A 217 -8.45 -21.38 5.82
N LEU A 218 -7.68 -20.32 6.08
CA LEU A 218 -7.75 -19.05 5.35
C LEU A 218 -7.01 -19.07 3.99
N LEU A 219 -6.14 -20.05 3.77
CA LEU A 219 -5.31 -20.11 2.56
C LEU A 219 -5.91 -21.08 1.53
N PRO A 220 -5.75 -20.81 0.23
CA PRO A 220 -6.11 -21.74 -0.82
C PRO A 220 -5.25 -23.02 -0.74
N GLU A 221 -5.77 -24.13 -1.26
CA GLU A 221 -5.18 -25.46 -1.08
C GLU A 221 -3.73 -25.56 -1.57
N ASN A 222 -3.41 -24.93 -2.69
CA ASN A 222 -2.06 -24.90 -3.27
C ASN A 222 -1.03 -24.26 -2.34
N LEU A 223 -1.42 -23.32 -1.48
CA LEU A 223 -0.54 -22.65 -0.52
C LEU A 223 -0.44 -23.40 0.82
N ARG A 224 -1.46 -24.18 1.21
CA ARG A 224 -1.44 -24.93 2.47
C ARG A 224 -0.22 -25.86 2.61
N ARG A 225 0.25 -26.43 1.50
CA ARG A 225 1.45 -27.29 1.46
C ARG A 225 2.75 -26.55 1.78
N LYS A 226 2.77 -25.24 1.62
CA LYS A 226 3.94 -24.38 1.87
C LYS A 226 4.06 -23.93 3.32
N ILE A 227 3.07 -24.24 4.17
CA ILE A 227 3.06 -23.81 5.58
C ILE A 227 4.15 -24.53 6.39
N ARG A 228 4.86 -23.74 7.19
CA ARG A 228 5.86 -24.18 8.18
C ARG A 228 5.56 -23.55 9.54
N ASN A 229 5.80 -24.27 10.61
CA ASN A 229 5.68 -23.69 11.96
C ASN A 229 6.92 -22.86 12.28
N ILE A 230 6.71 -21.69 12.91
CA ILE A 230 7.80 -20.98 13.58
C ILE A 230 8.10 -21.78 14.85
N ARG A 231 9.39 -22.07 15.07
CA ARG A 231 9.87 -22.73 16.32
C ARG A 231 9.88 -21.73 17.47
#